data_d5216da8fe7be14930597d0f8a359447
#
_entry.id   d5216da8fe7be14930597d0f8a359447
#
_cell.length_a   1.000
_cell.length_b   1.000
_cell.length_c   1.000
_cell.angle_alpha   90.00
_cell.angle_beta   90.00
_cell.angle_gamma   90.00
#
_symmetry.space_group_name_H-M   'P 1'
#
loop_
_entity.id
_entity.type
_entity.pdbx_description
1 polymer ?
#
loop_
_entity_poly.entity_id
_entity_poly.type
_entity_poly.pdbx_seq_one_letter_code
_entity_poly.pdbx_strand_id
1 'polypeptide(L)'
;PEPTKTPEISEKPKPTKAPEVSEAPEPTNAPEVSEAPEPTKAPEITEIPEPTETPKPTEVPSSGYVDGTYSGTGFGNDGPDSVEVTITISGGQIVSAVYDTSDDEEFFGPAWDGILGQILGKQSAEGIDTVSGSTYSSQGIIEAFKNALQQAKGANE
;
A
#
# COMPACT_ATOMS: atom_id res chain seq x y z
N PRO A 1 30.82 50.75 44.52
CA PRO A 1 29.90 49.88 43.83
C PRO A 1 29.82 48.55 44.55
N GLU A 2 28.64 48.25 45.10
CA GLU A 2 28.34 47.03 45.83
C GLU A 2 28.21 45.85 44.89
N PRO A 3 28.68 44.66 45.24
CA PRO A 3 28.50 43.48 44.44
C PRO A 3 27.05 43.00 44.44
N THR A 4 26.51 42.80 43.27
CA THR A 4 25.16 42.27 43.01
C THR A 4 25.01 40.86 43.60
N LYS A 5 24.01 40.64 44.44
CA LYS A 5 23.69 39.37 45.06
C LYS A 5 23.36 38.34 44.00
N THR A 6 24.05 37.20 44.02
CA THR A 6 23.77 35.99 43.28
C THR A 6 22.38 35.47 43.65
N PRO A 7 21.49 35.10 42.70
CA PRO A 7 20.23 34.49 43.03
C PRO A 7 20.44 33.07 43.59
N GLU A 8 19.79 32.82 44.69
CA GLU A 8 19.75 31.55 45.42
C GLU A 8 19.15 30.44 44.52
N ILE A 9 19.85 29.33 44.43
CA ILE A 9 19.43 28.16 43.65
C ILE A 9 18.20 27.56 44.35
N SER A 10 17.08 27.61 43.67
CA SER A 10 15.82 27.01 44.10
C SER A 10 15.99 25.50 44.34
N GLU A 11 15.49 25.05 45.48
CA GLU A 11 15.57 23.67 45.94
C GLU A 11 15.02 22.66 44.88
N LYS A 12 15.81 21.63 44.67
CA LYS A 12 15.47 20.45 43.89
C LYS A 12 14.15 19.83 44.39
N PRO A 13 13.14 19.61 43.55
CA PRO A 13 11.92 18.99 43.99
C PRO A 13 12.19 17.58 44.51
N LYS A 14 11.63 17.26 45.67
CA LYS A 14 11.66 15.95 46.30
C LYS A 14 11.05 14.90 45.35
N PRO A 15 11.66 13.75 45.19
CA PRO A 15 11.10 12.70 44.31
C PRO A 15 9.74 12.25 44.86
N THR A 16 8.73 12.36 44.00
CA THR A 16 7.39 11.84 44.29
C THR A 16 7.47 10.33 44.36
N LYS A 17 6.96 9.73 45.44
CA LYS A 17 6.84 8.28 45.64
C LYS A 17 6.20 7.65 44.37
N ALA A 18 6.85 6.64 43.81
CA ALA A 18 6.29 5.83 42.76
C ALA A 18 4.94 5.23 43.20
N PRO A 19 3.94 5.18 42.36
CA PRO A 19 2.71 4.50 42.71
C PRO A 19 3.00 3.01 42.96
N GLU A 20 2.43 2.51 44.05
CA GLU A 20 2.46 1.12 44.45
C GLU A 20 1.92 0.26 43.29
N VAL A 21 2.70 -0.73 42.89
CA VAL A 21 2.32 -1.72 41.87
C VAL A 21 1.08 -2.43 42.38
N SER A 22 -0.05 -2.16 41.71
CA SER A 22 -1.29 -2.92 41.97
C SER A 22 -1.01 -4.39 41.71
N GLU A 23 -1.31 -5.24 42.67
CA GLU A 23 -1.20 -6.71 42.56
C GLU A 23 -1.84 -7.17 41.24
N ALA A 24 -1.09 -7.97 40.50
CA ALA A 24 -1.60 -8.65 39.33
C ALA A 24 -2.83 -9.48 39.71
N PRO A 25 -3.92 -9.43 38.94
CA PRO A 25 -5.06 -10.30 39.20
C PRO A 25 -4.62 -11.76 39.11
N GLU A 26 -5.06 -12.58 40.07
CA GLU A 26 -4.85 -14.02 40.07
C GLU A 26 -5.30 -14.64 38.73
N PRO A 27 -4.58 -15.62 38.19
CA PRO A 27 -4.98 -16.27 36.96
C PRO A 27 -6.34 -16.94 37.17
N THR A 28 -7.33 -16.41 36.45
CA THR A 28 -8.64 -17.05 36.36
C THR A 28 -8.43 -18.43 35.74
N ASN A 29 -8.90 -19.47 36.41
CA ASN A 29 -8.87 -20.85 35.92
C ASN A 29 -9.27 -20.90 34.45
N ALA A 30 -8.39 -21.47 33.63
CA ALA A 30 -8.67 -21.75 32.22
C ALA A 30 -10.01 -22.53 32.12
N PRO A 31 -10.88 -22.15 31.22
CA PRO A 31 -12.09 -22.94 30.99
C PRO A 31 -11.68 -24.36 30.59
N GLU A 32 -12.32 -25.33 31.22
CA GLU A 32 -12.19 -26.77 30.94
C GLU A 32 -12.35 -26.95 29.41
N VAL A 33 -11.37 -27.59 28.81
CA VAL A 33 -11.35 -27.93 27.39
C VAL A 33 -12.61 -28.77 27.12
N SER A 34 -13.59 -28.13 26.48
CA SER A 34 -14.76 -28.87 25.97
C SER A 34 -14.23 -29.88 24.95
N GLU A 35 -14.59 -31.16 25.16
CA GLU A 35 -14.22 -32.24 24.24
C GLU A 35 -14.38 -31.79 22.79
N ALA A 36 -13.34 -32.01 22.01
CA ALA A 36 -13.37 -31.78 20.57
C ALA A 36 -14.57 -32.54 19.98
N PRO A 37 -15.39 -31.89 19.15
CA PRO A 37 -16.46 -32.61 18.46
C PRO A 37 -15.82 -33.73 17.61
N GLU A 38 -16.39 -34.92 17.68
CA GLU A 38 -16.01 -36.06 16.84
C GLU A 38 -15.92 -35.59 15.37
N PRO A 39 -14.92 -36.07 14.62
CA PRO A 39 -14.79 -35.67 13.21
C PRO A 39 -16.06 -36.11 12.46
N THR A 40 -16.86 -35.13 12.08
CA THR A 40 -17.98 -35.33 11.18
C THR A 40 -17.42 -35.93 9.90
N LYS A 41 -17.94 -37.12 9.50
CA LYS A 41 -17.60 -37.77 8.24
C LYS A 41 -17.45 -36.72 7.15
N ALA A 42 -16.29 -36.71 6.51
CA ALA A 42 -16.05 -35.86 5.33
C ALA A 42 -17.22 -36.01 4.36
N PRO A 43 -17.78 -34.94 3.87
CA PRO A 43 -18.78 -35.04 2.82
C PRO A 43 -18.14 -35.77 1.63
N GLU A 44 -18.83 -36.78 1.16
CA GLU A 44 -18.51 -37.52 -0.06
C GLU A 44 -18.22 -36.49 -1.16
N ILE A 45 -17.09 -36.63 -1.82
CA ILE A 45 -16.66 -35.73 -2.89
C ILE A 45 -17.72 -35.83 -3.99
N THR A 46 -18.64 -34.88 -3.97
CA THR A 46 -19.56 -34.68 -5.09
C THR A 46 -18.69 -34.34 -6.28
N GLU A 47 -18.87 -35.03 -7.39
CA GLU A 47 -18.16 -34.92 -8.64
C GLU A 47 -17.68 -33.49 -8.88
N ILE A 48 -16.38 -33.34 -9.15
CA ILE A 48 -15.76 -32.09 -9.60
C ILE A 48 -16.61 -31.62 -10.79
N PRO A 49 -17.27 -30.47 -10.72
CA PRO A 49 -17.96 -29.95 -11.89
C PRO A 49 -16.91 -29.85 -13.00
N GLU A 50 -17.20 -30.47 -14.14
CA GLU A 50 -16.44 -30.34 -15.36
C GLU A 50 -16.05 -28.86 -15.53
N PRO A 51 -14.78 -28.54 -15.83
CA PRO A 51 -14.37 -27.15 -15.94
C PRO A 51 -15.28 -26.45 -16.94
N THR A 52 -16.14 -25.57 -16.42
CA THR A 52 -16.96 -24.69 -17.24
C THR A 52 -15.99 -23.97 -18.15
N GLU A 53 -16.17 -24.09 -19.45
CA GLU A 53 -15.36 -23.42 -20.45
C GLU A 53 -15.10 -21.99 -19.98
N THR A 54 -13.82 -21.67 -19.85
CA THR A 54 -13.36 -20.32 -19.53
C THR A 54 -14.13 -19.37 -20.43
N PRO A 55 -14.88 -18.40 -19.92
CA PRO A 55 -15.60 -17.48 -20.77
C PRO A 55 -14.60 -16.90 -21.77
N LYS A 56 -14.88 -17.09 -23.05
CA LYS A 56 -14.09 -16.49 -24.14
C LYS A 56 -13.88 -15.03 -23.75
N PRO A 57 -12.61 -14.55 -23.68
CA PRO A 57 -12.35 -13.17 -23.34
C PRO A 57 -13.23 -12.29 -24.23
N THR A 58 -14.13 -11.54 -23.61
CA THR A 58 -14.83 -10.47 -24.32
C THR A 58 -13.71 -9.57 -24.82
N GLU A 59 -13.62 -9.35 -26.12
CA GLU A 59 -12.65 -8.45 -26.73
C GLU A 59 -12.87 -7.05 -26.12
N VAL A 60 -12.18 -6.77 -25.03
CA VAL A 60 -12.00 -5.42 -24.49
C VAL A 60 -11.06 -4.72 -25.46
N PRO A 61 -11.33 -3.47 -25.83
CA PRO A 61 -10.50 -2.77 -26.79
C PRO A 61 -9.06 -2.81 -26.31
N SER A 62 -8.19 -3.42 -27.08
CA SER A 62 -6.76 -3.48 -26.82
C SER A 62 -6.26 -2.03 -26.75
N SER A 63 -5.73 -1.60 -25.61
CA SER A 63 -5.16 -0.27 -25.45
C SER A 63 -3.84 -0.10 -26.21
N GLY A 64 -3.45 -1.11 -26.99
CA GLY A 64 -2.27 -1.08 -27.85
C GLY A 64 -0.96 -1.32 -27.10
N TYR A 65 -1.04 -1.83 -25.88
CA TYR A 65 0.14 -2.22 -25.10
C TYR A 65 0.51 -3.69 -25.38
N VAL A 66 1.81 -3.98 -25.31
CA VAL A 66 2.33 -5.35 -25.39
C VAL A 66 2.25 -6.02 -24.03
N ASP A 67 1.83 -7.27 -24.00
CA ASP A 67 1.78 -8.07 -22.77
C ASP A 67 3.18 -8.23 -22.17
N GLY A 68 3.28 -8.07 -20.87
CA GLY A 68 4.56 -8.14 -20.15
C GLY A 68 4.54 -7.36 -18.85
N THR A 69 5.69 -7.30 -18.21
CA THR A 69 5.91 -6.51 -16.99
C THR A 69 6.87 -5.37 -17.31
N TYR A 70 6.51 -4.17 -16.95
CA TYR A 70 7.25 -2.95 -17.23
C TYR A 70 7.38 -2.09 -15.99
N SER A 71 8.56 -1.53 -15.75
CA SER A 71 8.80 -0.59 -14.64
C SER A 71 9.07 0.81 -15.18
N GLY A 72 8.64 1.80 -14.42
CA GLY A 72 8.93 3.19 -14.68
C GLY A 72 9.16 3.95 -13.40
N THR A 73 10.01 4.97 -13.44
CA THR A 73 10.29 5.83 -12.30
C THR A 73 9.68 7.21 -12.52
N GLY A 74 9.43 7.92 -11.43
CA GLY A 74 8.88 9.27 -11.43
C GLY A 74 9.45 10.14 -10.33
N PHE A 75 9.27 11.45 -10.49
CA PHE A 75 9.73 12.45 -9.55
C PHE A 75 8.68 12.71 -8.47
N GLY A 76 8.85 12.08 -7.31
CA GLY A 76 7.99 12.27 -6.15
C GLY A 76 8.45 13.38 -5.21
N ASN A 77 8.01 13.33 -3.95
CA ASN A 77 8.32 14.34 -2.94
C ASN A 77 9.80 14.32 -2.53
N ASP A 78 10.41 13.15 -2.48
CA ASP A 78 11.82 12.96 -2.08
C ASP A 78 12.83 13.14 -3.23
N GLY A 79 12.37 13.47 -4.42
CA GLY A 79 13.22 13.82 -5.55
C GLY A 79 13.08 12.91 -6.76
N PRO A 80 14.07 12.94 -7.68
CA PRO A 80 14.05 12.10 -8.86
C PRO A 80 14.17 10.63 -8.49
N ASP A 81 13.42 9.79 -9.22
CA ASP A 81 13.36 8.34 -9.01
C ASP A 81 12.91 7.90 -7.60
N SER A 82 12.26 8.80 -6.85
CA SER A 82 11.71 8.46 -5.53
C SER A 82 10.47 7.55 -5.61
N VAL A 83 9.85 7.48 -6.77
CA VAL A 83 8.69 6.61 -7.04
C VAL A 83 9.04 5.66 -8.18
N GLU A 84 8.99 4.37 -7.92
CA GLU A 84 9.05 3.33 -8.96
C GLU A 84 7.70 2.62 -9.03
N VAL A 85 7.18 2.43 -10.23
CA VAL A 85 5.96 1.69 -10.48
C VAL A 85 6.25 0.55 -11.43
N THR A 86 5.86 -0.66 -11.05
CA THR A 86 5.91 -1.84 -11.91
C THR A 86 4.49 -2.26 -12.27
N ILE A 87 4.20 -2.30 -13.56
CA ILE A 87 2.90 -2.69 -14.11
C ILE A 87 2.98 -4.04 -14.80
N THR A 88 1.91 -4.79 -14.74
CA THR A 88 1.73 -6.02 -15.52
C THR A 88 0.61 -5.81 -16.52
N ILE A 89 0.89 -6.12 -17.77
CA ILE A 89 -0.03 -6.00 -18.89
C ILE A 89 -0.36 -7.40 -19.41
N SER A 90 -1.64 -7.67 -19.58
CA SER A 90 -2.14 -8.90 -20.17
C SER A 90 -3.36 -8.62 -21.04
N GLY A 91 -3.39 -9.19 -22.24
CA GLY A 91 -4.43 -8.89 -23.23
C GLY A 91 -4.45 -7.44 -23.68
N GLY A 92 -3.30 -6.76 -23.66
CA GLY A 92 -3.18 -5.34 -23.98
C GLY A 92 -3.73 -4.40 -22.91
N GLN A 93 -4.00 -4.88 -21.71
CA GLN A 93 -4.56 -4.09 -20.61
C GLN A 93 -3.69 -4.17 -19.34
N ILE A 94 -3.69 -3.10 -18.57
CA ILE A 94 -3.05 -3.08 -17.26
C ILE A 94 -3.91 -3.91 -16.30
N VAL A 95 -3.40 -5.06 -15.85
CA VAL A 95 -4.11 -5.98 -14.95
C VAL A 95 -3.61 -5.87 -13.50
N SER A 96 -2.39 -5.35 -13.31
CA SER A 96 -1.80 -5.16 -11.98
C SER A 96 -0.79 -4.03 -12.00
N ALA A 97 -0.64 -3.37 -10.87
CA ALA A 97 0.42 -2.40 -10.62
C ALA A 97 0.86 -2.50 -9.17
N VAL A 98 2.17 -2.40 -8.95
CA VAL A 98 2.79 -2.31 -7.63
C VAL A 98 3.76 -1.14 -7.63
N TYR A 99 4.09 -0.64 -6.46
CA TYR A 99 5.03 0.48 -6.31
C TYR A 99 6.14 0.17 -5.31
N ASP A 100 7.23 0.88 -5.46
CA ASP A 100 8.28 1.09 -4.48
C ASP A 100 8.51 2.60 -4.37
N THR A 101 8.66 3.12 -3.16
CA THR A 101 8.80 4.55 -2.95
C THR A 101 9.62 4.86 -1.70
N SER A 102 10.38 5.96 -1.78
CA SER A 102 11.02 6.59 -0.62
C SER A 102 10.18 7.74 -0.03
N ASP A 103 9.08 8.12 -0.70
CA ASP A 103 8.17 9.14 -0.20
C ASP A 103 7.43 8.66 1.05
N ASP A 104 7.02 9.58 1.93
CA ASP A 104 6.21 9.29 3.10
C ASP A 104 4.88 8.63 2.74
N GLU A 105 4.63 7.43 3.26
CA GLU A 105 3.40 6.67 2.99
C GLU A 105 2.12 7.40 3.37
N GLU A 106 2.19 8.30 4.36
CA GLU A 106 1.03 9.11 4.78
C GLU A 106 0.47 9.96 3.64
N PHE A 107 1.34 10.47 2.78
CA PHE A 107 0.95 11.26 1.59
C PHE A 107 0.88 10.39 0.33
N PHE A 108 1.72 9.37 0.26
CA PHE A 108 1.82 8.50 -0.91
C PHE A 108 0.62 7.55 -1.03
N GLY A 109 0.20 6.91 0.07
CA GLY A 109 -0.90 5.94 0.07
C GLY A 109 -2.20 6.48 -0.54
N PRO A 110 -2.74 7.62 -0.07
CA PRO A 110 -3.92 8.23 -0.68
C PRO A 110 -3.74 8.63 -2.14
N ALA A 111 -2.52 9.09 -2.52
CA ALA A 111 -2.20 9.40 -3.90
C ALA A 111 -2.22 8.14 -4.77
N TRP A 112 -1.61 7.05 -4.29
CA TRP A 112 -1.58 5.77 -5.00
C TRP A 112 -2.98 5.26 -5.29
N ASP A 113 -3.83 5.15 -4.28
CA ASP A 113 -5.20 4.64 -4.43
C ASP A 113 -6.02 5.48 -5.42
N GLY A 114 -5.94 6.80 -5.31
CA GLY A 114 -6.65 7.72 -6.20
C GLY A 114 -6.16 7.68 -7.64
N ILE A 115 -4.84 7.59 -7.86
CA ILE A 115 -4.24 7.52 -9.20
C ILE A 115 -4.44 6.14 -9.82
N LEU A 116 -4.20 5.06 -9.07
CA LEU A 116 -4.37 3.69 -9.56
C LEU A 116 -5.79 3.45 -10.06
N GLY A 117 -6.80 3.88 -9.29
CA GLY A 117 -8.20 3.75 -9.70
C GLY A 117 -8.50 4.45 -11.03
N GLN A 118 -7.96 5.65 -11.24
CA GLN A 118 -8.13 6.38 -12.50
C GLN A 118 -7.41 5.69 -13.67
N ILE A 119 -6.17 5.22 -13.45
CA ILE A 119 -5.35 4.55 -14.48
C ILE A 119 -5.99 3.24 -14.91
N LEU A 120 -6.44 2.41 -13.98
CA LEU A 120 -7.12 1.16 -14.29
C LEU A 120 -8.44 1.39 -15.01
N GLY A 121 -9.18 2.43 -14.65
CA GLY A 121 -10.43 2.80 -15.32
C GLY A 121 -10.23 3.32 -16.74
N LYS A 122 -9.17 4.08 -16.98
CA LYS A 122 -8.85 4.68 -18.29
C LYS A 122 -7.91 3.81 -19.13
N GLN A 123 -7.23 2.85 -18.52
CA GLN A 123 -6.16 2.07 -19.14
C GLN A 123 -5.06 2.96 -19.77
N SER A 124 -4.77 4.07 -19.10
CA SER A 124 -3.84 5.11 -19.57
C SER A 124 -3.38 5.97 -18.41
N ALA A 125 -2.17 6.50 -18.49
CA ALA A 125 -1.64 7.50 -17.57
C ALA A 125 -1.86 8.94 -18.09
N GLU A 126 -2.67 9.14 -19.12
CA GLU A 126 -3.00 10.46 -19.67
C GLU A 126 -4.31 10.99 -19.08
N GLY A 127 -4.36 12.27 -18.79
CA GLY A 127 -5.54 12.93 -18.24
C GLY A 127 -5.92 12.42 -16.85
N ILE A 128 -4.93 12.04 -16.05
CA ILE A 128 -5.08 11.63 -14.66
C ILE A 128 -4.99 12.86 -13.77
N ASP A 129 -5.95 13.00 -12.86
CA ASP A 129 -5.98 14.11 -11.91
C ASP A 129 -5.16 13.79 -10.67
N THR A 130 -4.41 14.78 -10.17
CA THR A 130 -3.67 14.64 -8.91
C THR A 130 -4.61 14.60 -7.72
N VAL A 131 -4.20 13.89 -6.67
CA VAL A 131 -4.95 13.80 -5.41
C VAL A 131 -4.64 15.03 -4.55
N SER A 132 -5.69 15.69 -4.06
CA SER A 132 -5.58 16.86 -3.22
C SER A 132 -4.83 16.54 -1.92
N GLY A 133 -3.84 17.35 -1.57
CA GLY A 133 -2.98 17.15 -0.41
C GLY A 133 -1.74 16.28 -0.68
N SER A 134 -1.69 15.59 -1.83
CA SER A 134 -0.58 14.70 -2.21
C SER A 134 -0.11 14.96 -3.64
N THR A 135 -0.02 16.22 -4.02
CA THR A 135 0.24 16.64 -5.42
C THR A 135 1.57 16.14 -5.94
N TYR A 136 2.64 16.24 -5.17
CA TYR A 136 3.98 15.79 -5.58
C TYR A 136 4.05 14.28 -5.76
N SER A 137 3.58 13.51 -4.78
CA SER A 137 3.50 12.05 -4.90
C SER A 137 2.60 11.62 -6.07
N SER A 138 1.45 12.32 -6.28
CA SER A 138 0.58 12.07 -7.44
C SER A 138 1.29 12.28 -8.77
N GLN A 139 2.07 13.35 -8.90
CA GLN A 139 2.84 13.61 -10.12
C GLN A 139 3.90 12.55 -10.37
N GLY A 140 4.63 12.14 -9.32
CA GLY A 140 5.61 11.06 -9.40
C GLY A 140 4.99 9.74 -9.84
N ILE A 141 3.84 9.37 -9.27
CA ILE A 141 3.10 8.17 -9.66
C ILE A 141 2.68 8.24 -11.13
N ILE A 142 2.07 9.34 -11.56
CA ILE A 142 1.62 9.52 -12.96
C ILE A 142 2.81 9.44 -13.92
N GLU A 143 3.93 10.05 -13.58
CA GLU A 143 5.15 10.01 -14.39
C GLU A 143 5.72 8.59 -14.48
N ALA A 144 5.81 7.89 -13.36
CA ALA A 144 6.26 6.50 -13.31
C ALA A 144 5.38 5.59 -14.19
N PHE A 145 4.06 5.72 -14.11
CA PHE A 145 3.13 5.00 -15.00
C PHE A 145 3.32 5.35 -16.47
N LYS A 146 3.52 6.64 -16.80
CA LYS A 146 3.80 7.05 -18.18
C LYS A 146 5.07 6.40 -18.72
N ASN A 147 6.13 6.37 -17.92
CA ASN A 147 7.40 5.78 -18.30
C ASN A 147 7.27 4.26 -18.50
N ALA A 148 6.57 3.55 -17.62
CA ALA A 148 6.30 2.13 -17.76
C ALA A 148 5.43 1.82 -19.00
N LEU A 149 4.36 2.58 -19.21
CA LEU A 149 3.47 2.40 -20.37
C LEU A 149 4.12 2.77 -21.70
N GLN A 150 5.06 3.71 -21.70
CA GLN A 150 5.83 4.04 -22.89
C GLN A 150 6.71 2.87 -23.33
N GLN A 151 7.32 2.14 -22.39
CA GLN A 151 8.07 0.91 -22.68
C GLN A 151 7.14 -0.17 -23.24
N ALA A 152 5.94 -0.31 -22.69
CA ALA A 152 4.95 -1.27 -23.17
C ALA A 152 4.45 -0.96 -24.60
N LYS A 153 4.43 0.30 -25.01
CA LYS A 153 4.12 0.71 -26.39
C LYS A 153 5.30 0.47 -27.32
N GLY A 154 6.52 0.78 -26.89
CA GLY A 154 7.75 0.64 -27.68
C GLY A 154 8.18 -0.80 -27.91
N ALA A 155 7.75 -1.75 -27.08
CA ALA A 155 8.03 -3.17 -27.25
C ALA A 155 7.38 -3.77 -28.52
N ASN A 156 6.55 -3.00 -29.21
CA ASN A 156 5.85 -3.42 -30.45
C ASN A 156 6.50 -2.88 -31.74
N GLU A 157 7.67 -2.21 -31.63
CA GLU A 157 8.44 -1.74 -32.81
C GLU A 157 9.60 -2.67 -33.16
#